data_f77c716fa034e32ed72f51fa3011a2af
#
_entry.id   f77c716fa034e32ed72f51fa3011a2af
#
_cell.length_a   1.000
_cell.length_b   1.000
_cell.length_c   1.000
_cell.angle_alpha   90.00
_cell.angle_beta   90.00
_cell.angle_gamma   90.00
#
_symmetry.space_group_name_H-M   'P 1'
#
loop_
_entity.id
_entity.type
_entity.pdbx_description
1 polymer ?
#
loop_
_entity_poly.entity_id
_entity_poly.type
_entity_poly.pdbx_seq_one_letter_code
_entity_poly.pdbx_strand_id
1 'polypeptide(L)'
;MDKLKNSVGYLNDDFKIFHIRDKKDITFEYHHHDFNKIIIFIEGDVNYFIEGKSYKLKPWDILFVNNNEIHKPEVNPNVFYERIVIWINPNFTDNFINNFNNVTTNLLNCFQLASENKYNLLRLSQASTSNIKSFVFQIKDCENSGEFGSDVLKNALFLQLMVLINRLFLTSEKTNIDDITCDKNIEEVLKYINDNIDKDLSIDSIASKFFISKYYLMRKFKAQTGSSIHSYIIKKRLILSKNLIHEGYPMSEVSIKCGFNDYSSFVRAFKKVYGVSPKNYLNSTTIDTIFLEE
;
A
#
# COMPACT_ATOMS: atom_id res chain seq x y z
N MET A 1 6.52 9.12 25.43
CA MET A 1 6.87 9.34 24.01
C MET A 1 7.27 8.00 23.42
N ASP A 2 6.28 7.18 23.09
CA ASP A 2 6.55 5.89 22.47
C ASP A 2 6.78 6.10 20.99
N LYS A 3 7.99 5.75 20.56
CA LYS A 3 8.35 5.64 19.15
C LYS A 3 7.53 4.48 18.57
N LEU A 4 6.49 4.79 17.78
CA LEU A 4 5.81 3.83 16.93
C LEU A 4 6.88 3.14 16.08
N LYS A 5 7.18 1.90 16.43
CA LYS A 5 8.04 1.02 15.64
C LYS A 5 7.35 0.79 14.30
N ASN A 6 8.10 0.93 13.21
CA ASN A 6 7.67 0.57 11.86
C ASN A 6 7.07 -0.84 11.89
N SER A 7 5.76 -0.95 11.93
CA SER A 7 5.06 -2.22 11.92
C SER A 7 4.82 -2.64 10.47
N VAL A 8 5.46 -3.71 10.06
CA VAL A 8 5.06 -4.43 8.87
C VAL A 8 3.88 -5.29 9.30
N GLY A 9 2.67 -4.98 8.81
CA GLY A 9 1.47 -5.77 9.10
C GLY A 9 1.38 -6.99 8.20
N TYR A 10 0.97 -8.13 8.76
CA TYR A 10 0.60 -9.35 8.02
C TYR A 10 -0.89 -9.58 8.14
N LEU A 11 -1.52 -10.09 7.08
CA LEU A 11 -2.93 -10.43 7.05
C LEU A 11 -3.09 -11.93 6.79
N ASN A 12 -3.59 -12.65 7.79
CA ASN A 12 -3.86 -14.10 7.68
C ASN A 12 -5.25 -14.40 7.13
N ASP A 13 -6.20 -13.47 7.30
CA ASP A 13 -7.54 -13.57 6.73
C ASP A 13 -7.55 -13.19 5.26
N ASP A 14 -8.55 -13.62 4.52
CA ASP A 14 -8.73 -13.21 3.12
C ASP A 14 -8.96 -11.71 3.01
N PHE A 15 -9.72 -11.12 3.94
CA PHE A 15 -9.90 -9.67 4.06
C PHE A 15 -10.35 -9.26 5.46
N LYS A 16 -10.10 -7.98 5.81
CA LYS A 16 -10.64 -7.31 7.01
C LYS A 16 -11.17 -5.93 6.65
N ILE A 17 -12.25 -5.52 7.30
CA ILE A 17 -12.86 -4.20 7.09
C ILE A 17 -12.91 -3.45 8.42
N PHE A 18 -12.48 -2.18 8.41
CA PHE A 18 -12.48 -1.31 9.57
C PHE A 18 -13.22 -0.01 9.21
N HIS A 19 -14.08 0.46 10.10
CA HIS A 19 -14.64 1.81 10.03
C HIS A 19 -14.01 2.63 11.15
N ILE A 20 -13.20 3.60 10.79
CA ILE A 20 -12.39 4.37 11.72
C ILE A 20 -12.81 5.84 11.63
N ARG A 21 -13.14 6.42 12.77
CA ARG A 21 -13.41 7.85 12.92
C ARG A 21 -12.66 8.35 14.13
N ASP A 22 -11.59 9.07 13.88
CA ASP A 22 -10.74 9.59 14.95
C ASP A 22 -10.38 11.07 14.72
N LYS A 23 -9.90 11.71 15.77
CA LYS A 23 -9.35 13.05 15.75
C LYS A 23 -8.10 12.99 16.59
N LYS A 24 -7.00 12.66 15.95
CA LYS A 24 -5.72 12.46 16.64
C LYS A 24 -4.66 13.35 15.99
N ASP A 25 -3.83 13.97 16.82
CA ASP A 25 -2.59 14.62 16.39
C ASP A 25 -1.52 13.55 16.22
N ILE A 26 -1.67 12.73 15.17
CA ILE A 26 -0.74 11.66 14.84
C ILE A 26 0.00 12.06 13.57
N THR A 27 1.30 12.13 13.66
CA THR A 27 2.19 12.17 12.50
C THR A 27 2.41 10.74 12.01
N PHE A 28 1.72 10.39 10.94
CA PHE A 28 1.96 9.11 10.27
C PHE A 28 3.33 9.11 9.61
N GLU A 29 4.12 8.07 9.85
CA GLU A 29 5.35 7.86 9.12
C GLU A 29 5.08 7.09 7.82
N TYR A 30 5.96 7.29 6.81
CA TYR A 30 5.90 6.48 5.59
C TYR A 30 6.17 5.02 5.91
N HIS A 31 5.22 4.17 5.56
CA HIS A 31 5.24 2.73 5.81
C HIS A 31 4.77 1.93 4.58
N HIS A 32 4.88 0.64 4.66
CA HIS A 32 4.34 -0.33 3.71
C HIS A 32 3.86 -1.57 4.46
N HIS A 33 3.02 -2.35 3.83
CA HIS A 33 2.53 -3.62 4.38
C HIS A 33 2.45 -4.68 3.28
N ASP A 34 2.26 -5.95 3.67
CA ASP A 34 2.26 -7.10 2.76
C ASP A 34 0.88 -7.43 2.18
N PHE A 35 -0.12 -6.65 2.48
CA PHE A 35 -1.48 -6.79 1.98
C PHE A 35 -1.88 -5.59 1.12
N ASN A 36 -2.87 -5.80 0.26
CA ASN A 36 -3.51 -4.73 -0.49
C ASN A 36 -4.48 -3.97 0.42
N LYS A 37 -4.57 -2.65 0.26
CA LYS A 37 -5.45 -1.80 1.07
C LYS A 37 -6.35 -0.96 0.17
N ILE A 38 -7.66 -0.99 0.44
CA ILE A 38 -8.61 -0.01 -0.09
C ILE A 38 -8.95 0.96 1.04
N ILE A 39 -8.92 2.25 0.74
CA ILE A 39 -9.36 3.30 1.64
C ILE A 39 -10.54 4.00 1.00
N ILE A 40 -11.69 3.98 1.65
CA ILE A 40 -12.86 4.75 1.26
C ILE A 40 -12.93 5.95 2.20
N PHE A 41 -12.63 7.13 1.68
CA PHE A 41 -12.61 8.37 2.45
C PHE A 41 -14.03 8.90 2.66
N ILE A 42 -14.41 9.22 3.89
CA ILE A 42 -15.76 9.71 4.23
C ILE A 42 -15.72 11.18 4.58
N GLU A 43 -14.88 11.56 5.56
CA GLU A 43 -14.83 12.93 6.08
C GLU A 43 -13.41 13.26 6.55
N GLY A 44 -13.01 14.52 6.38
CA GLY A 44 -11.73 15.02 6.88
C GLY A 44 -11.05 16.00 5.93
N ASP A 45 -9.84 16.38 6.28
CA ASP A 45 -8.93 17.16 5.45
C ASP A 45 -7.62 16.39 5.34
N VAL A 46 -7.46 15.64 4.24
CA VAL A 46 -6.41 14.65 4.07
C VAL A 46 -5.74 14.77 2.71
N ASN A 47 -4.41 14.81 2.72
CA ASN A 47 -3.57 14.50 1.58
C ASN A 47 -3.00 13.09 1.77
N TYR A 48 -3.22 12.21 0.82
CA TYR A 48 -2.70 10.85 0.89
C TYR A 48 -1.53 10.68 -0.07
N PHE A 49 -0.37 10.26 0.46
CA PHE A 49 0.85 10.08 -0.32
C PHE A 49 1.03 8.59 -0.64
N ILE A 50 1.20 8.26 -1.92
CA ILE A 50 1.49 6.90 -2.39
C ILE A 50 2.59 6.98 -3.44
N GLU A 51 3.71 6.30 -3.23
CA GLU A 51 4.84 6.22 -4.18
C GLU A 51 5.24 7.60 -4.74
N GLY A 52 5.27 8.62 -3.88
CA GLY A 52 5.66 9.97 -4.25
C GLY A 52 4.58 10.83 -4.90
N LYS A 53 3.37 10.35 -5.08
CA LYS A 53 2.21 11.13 -5.51
C LYS A 53 1.37 11.54 -4.33
N SER A 54 0.84 12.75 -4.36
CA SER A 54 -0.09 13.26 -3.36
C SER A 54 -1.48 13.37 -3.94
N TYR A 55 -2.44 12.80 -3.23
CA TYR A 55 -3.86 12.78 -3.58
C TYR A 55 -4.64 13.59 -2.57
N LYS A 56 -5.26 14.70 -3.00
CA LYS A 56 -6.21 15.44 -2.18
C LYS A 56 -7.56 14.72 -2.20
N LEU A 57 -7.96 14.17 -1.07
CA LEU A 57 -9.17 13.35 -0.98
C LEU A 57 -10.43 14.19 -0.89
N LYS A 58 -11.50 13.71 -1.55
CA LYS A 58 -12.87 14.20 -1.46
C LYS A 58 -13.78 13.09 -0.90
N PRO A 59 -14.87 13.42 -0.22
CA PRO A 59 -15.79 12.43 0.34
C PRO A 59 -16.18 11.35 -0.68
N TRP A 60 -16.06 10.09 -0.28
CA TRP A 60 -16.30 8.88 -1.06
C TRP A 60 -15.30 8.57 -2.16
N ASP A 61 -14.18 9.26 -2.18
CA ASP A 61 -13.03 8.82 -2.97
C ASP A 61 -12.55 7.45 -2.45
N ILE A 62 -12.15 6.58 -3.38
CA ILE A 62 -11.56 5.29 -3.09
C ILE A 62 -10.09 5.31 -3.51
N LEU A 63 -9.20 5.04 -2.57
CA LEU A 63 -7.77 4.87 -2.82
C LEU A 63 -7.40 3.39 -2.80
N PHE A 64 -6.54 3.00 -3.74
CA PHE A 64 -5.90 1.71 -3.80
C PHE A 64 -4.44 1.85 -3.37
N VAL A 65 -4.04 1.08 -2.38
CA VAL A 65 -2.65 0.97 -1.96
C VAL A 65 -2.25 -0.48 -2.14
N ASN A 66 -1.36 -0.74 -3.09
CA ASN A 66 -0.87 -2.09 -3.33
C ASN A 66 0.01 -2.57 -2.17
N ASN A 67 0.08 -3.88 -2.00
CA ASN A 67 1.09 -4.47 -1.14
C ASN A 67 2.48 -3.95 -1.54
N ASN A 68 3.28 -3.60 -0.53
CA ASN A 68 4.62 -3.06 -0.70
C ASN A 68 4.73 -1.65 -1.32
N GLU A 69 3.63 -0.93 -1.56
CA GLU A 69 3.67 0.50 -1.88
C GLU A 69 3.96 1.33 -0.62
N ILE A 70 4.91 2.26 -0.75
CA ILE A 70 5.27 3.18 0.33
C ILE A 70 4.26 4.31 0.36
N HIS A 71 3.57 4.47 1.49
CA HIS A 71 2.49 5.44 1.61
C HIS A 71 2.37 6.05 3.01
N LYS A 72 1.64 7.15 3.10
CA LYS A 72 1.14 7.75 4.36
C LYS A 72 -0.04 8.68 4.12
N PRO A 73 -0.98 8.83 5.07
CA PRO A 73 -1.85 9.99 5.15
C PRO A 73 -1.13 11.18 5.79
N GLU A 74 -1.47 12.39 5.35
CA GLU A 74 -1.21 13.64 6.06
C GLU A 74 -2.57 14.25 6.40
N VAL A 75 -2.88 14.26 7.68
CA VAL A 75 -4.20 14.58 8.20
C VAL A 75 -4.15 15.90 8.95
N ASN A 76 -5.13 16.77 8.73
CA ASN A 76 -5.33 17.95 9.56
C ASN A 76 -5.85 17.52 10.95
N PRO A 77 -5.08 17.71 12.04
CA PRO A 77 -5.46 17.23 13.38
C PRO A 77 -6.67 17.95 13.99
N ASN A 78 -7.09 19.06 13.39
CA ASN A 78 -8.19 19.85 13.92
C ASN A 78 -9.58 19.38 13.45
N VAL A 79 -9.64 18.45 12.49
CA VAL A 79 -10.89 17.88 11.96
C VAL A 79 -10.93 16.37 12.21
N PHE A 80 -12.14 15.79 12.23
CA PHE A 80 -12.28 14.35 12.26
C PHE A 80 -11.78 13.75 10.93
N TYR A 81 -11.12 12.63 11.03
CA TYR A 81 -10.77 11.81 9.89
C TYR A 81 -11.59 10.53 9.92
N GLU A 82 -12.58 10.44 9.04
CA GLU A 82 -13.45 9.28 8.92
C GLU A 82 -13.19 8.53 7.62
N ARG A 83 -12.96 7.23 7.73
CA ARG A 83 -12.62 6.35 6.63
C ARG A 83 -13.05 4.92 6.87
N ILE A 84 -13.27 4.20 5.79
CA ILE A 84 -13.36 2.74 5.82
C ILE A 84 -12.07 2.21 5.21
N VAL A 85 -11.42 1.30 5.91
CA VAL A 85 -10.18 0.66 5.49
C VAL A 85 -10.45 -0.81 5.26
N ILE A 86 -10.10 -1.31 4.09
CA ILE A 86 -10.24 -2.72 3.74
C ILE A 86 -8.85 -3.27 3.46
N TRP A 87 -8.42 -4.23 4.26
CA TRP A 87 -7.21 -5.01 4.02
C TRP A 87 -7.57 -6.26 3.25
N ILE A 88 -6.79 -6.60 2.22
CA ILE A 88 -7.08 -7.71 1.33
C ILE A 88 -5.78 -8.50 1.11
N ASN A 89 -5.84 -9.80 1.38
CA ASN A 89 -4.72 -10.71 1.14
C ASN A 89 -4.33 -10.70 -0.35
N PRO A 90 -3.04 -10.56 -0.71
CA PRO A 90 -2.61 -10.62 -2.10
C PRO A 90 -3.01 -11.90 -2.83
N ASN A 91 -3.16 -13.01 -2.11
CA ASN A 91 -3.56 -14.31 -2.65
C ASN A 91 -5.08 -14.53 -2.63
N PHE A 92 -5.87 -13.50 -2.26
CA PHE A 92 -7.33 -13.60 -2.12
C PHE A 92 -8.00 -14.20 -3.36
N THR A 93 -7.60 -13.76 -4.55
CA THR A 93 -8.19 -14.25 -5.80
C THR A 93 -7.89 -15.74 -6.01
N ASP A 94 -6.67 -16.17 -5.75
CA ASP A 94 -6.25 -17.57 -5.92
C ASP A 94 -6.97 -18.47 -4.90
N ASN A 95 -7.06 -18.04 -3.64
CA ASN A 95 -7.81 -18.73 -2.61
C ASN A 95 -9.29 -18.88 -2.99
N PHE A 96 -9.87 -17.84 -3.61
CA PHE A 96 -11.25 -17.84 -4.05
C PHE A 96 -11.48 -18.74 -5.28
N ILE A 97 -10.64 -18.60 -6.31
CA ILE A 97 -10.76 -19.36 -7.56
C ILE A 97 -10.63 -20.86 -7.30
N ASN A 98 -9.72 -21.27 -6.41
CA ASN A 98 -9.54 -22.69 -6.06
C ASN A 98 -10.79 -23.34 -5.48
N ASN A 99 -11.73 -22.56 -4.95
CA ASN A 99 -12.99 -23.04 -4.39
C ASN A 99 -14.16 -23.04 -5.38
N PHE A 100 -13.99 -22.43 -6.55
CA PHE A 100 -15.06 -22.30 -7.56
C PHE A 100 -14.57 -22.71 -8.95
N ASN A 101 -15.15 -23.76 -9.51
CA ASN A 101 -14.85 -24.20 -10.87
C ASN A 101 -15.26 -23.12 -11.89
N ASN A 102 -14.38 -22.85 -12.87
CA ASN A 102 -14.62 -21.95 -13.99
C ASN A 102 -14.62 -20.44 -13.69
N VAL A 103 -14.13 -19.98 -12.53
CA VAL A 103 -13.88 -18.56 -12.29
C VAL A 103 -12.45 -18.23 -12.72
N THR A 104 -12.30 -17.29 -13.66
CA THR A 104 -11.01 -16.83 -14.18
C THR A 104 -10.75 -15.35 -13.90
N THR A 105 -11.71 -14.67 -13.26
CA THR A 105 -11.65 -13.22 -13.02
C THR A 105 -10.73 -12.89 -11.86
N ASN A 106 -9.69 -12.10 -12.12
CA ASN A 106 -8.85 -11.54 -11.05
C ASN A 106 -9.59 -10.39 -10.34
N LEU A 107 -10.03 -10.62 -9.11
CA LEU A 107 -10.73 -9.63 -8.30
C LEU A 107 -9.81 -8.51 -7.78
N LEU A 108 -8.49 -8.69 -7.87
CA LEU A 108 -7.48 -7.68 -7.51
C LEU A 108 -7.01 -6.85 -8.71
N ASN A 109 -7.67 -6.98 -9.87
CA ASN A 109 -7.27 -6.28 -11.09
C ASN A 109 -7.24 -4.74 -10.94
N CYS A 110 -8.12 -4.15 -10.11
CA CYS A 110 -8.08 -2.72 -9.81
C CYS A 110 -6.74 -2.27 -9.20
N PHE A 111 -6.09 -3.11 -8.39
CA PHE A 111 -4.77 -2.83 -7.83
C PHE A 111 -3.68 -2.91 -8.90
N GLN A 112 -3.73 -3.93 -9.75
CA GLN A 112 -2.80 -4.06 -10.87
C GLN A 112 -2.89 -2.84 -11.79
N LEU A 113 -4.11 -2.47 -12.20
CA LEU A 113 -4.35 -1.30 -13.04
C LEU A 113 -3.94 0.02 -12.37
N ALA A 114 -4.14 0.16 -11.06
CA ALA A 114 -3.68 1.33 -10.30
C ALA A 114 -2.15 1.47 -10.37
N SER A 115 -1.43 0.36 -10.21
CA SER A 115 0.03 0.33 -10.31
C SER A 115 0.52 0.62 -11.73
N GLU A 116 -0.04 -0.04 -12.74
CA GLU A 116 0.33 0.14 -14.15
C GLU A 116 0.07 1.56 -14.65
N ASN A 117 -1.12 2.10 -14.33
CA ASN A 117 -1.50 3.46 -14.68
C ASN A 117 -0.83 4.52 -13.81
N LYS A 118 -0.17 4.11 -12.73
CA LYS A 118 0.35 5.01 -11.68
C LYS A 118 -0.71 6.00 -11.18
N TYR A 119 -1.91 5.51 -10.97
CA TYR A 119 -3.07 6.27 -10.57
C TYR A 119 -3.92 5.48 -9.58
N ASN A 120 -3.81 5.81 -8.30
CA ASN A 120 -4.35 5.04 -7.19
C ASN A 120 -5.75 5.51 -6.73
N LEU A 121 -6.35 6.49 -7.40
CA LEU A 121 -7.60 7.13 -6.98
C LEU A 121 -8.77 6.76 -7.90
N LEU A 122 -9.88 6.32 -7.31
CA LEU A 122 -11.17 6.19 -7.99
C LEU A 122 -12.14 7.21 -7.39
N ARG A 123 -12.58 8.16 -8.20
CA ARG A 123 -13.61 9.14 -7.82
C ARG A 123 -14.97 8.68 -8.31
N LEU A 124 -15.92 8.58 -7.40
CA LEU A 124 -17.24 8.03 -7.67
C LEU A 124 -18.23 9.09 -8.12
N SER A 125 -19.16 8.71 -9.02
CA SER A 125 -20.40 9.44 -9.26
C SER A 125 -21.34 9.30 -8.06
N GLN A 126 -22.33 10.18 -7.95
CA GLN A 126 -23.31 10.11 -6.87
C GLN A 126 -24.07 8.77 -6.81
N ALA A 127 -24.44 8.23 -7.98
CA ALA A 127 -25.11 6.93 -8.07
C ALA A 127 -24.21 5.78 -7.61
N SER A 128 -22.95 5.76 -8.06
CA SER A 128 -21.95 4.75 -7.64
C SER A 128 -21.66 4.82 -6.15
N THR A 129 -21.62 6.03 -5.59
CA THR A 129 -21.44 6.26 -4.15
C THR A 129 -22.52 5.56 -3.33
N SER A 130 -23.80 5.68 -3.73
CA SER A 130 -24.91 5.03 -3.01
C SER A 130 -24.79 3.51 -3.00
N ASN A 131 -24.36 2.91 -4.11
CA ASN A 131 -24.15 1.48 -4.20
C ASN A 131 -22.99 1.01 -3.28
N ILE A 132 -21.85 1.69 -3.32
CA ILE A 132 -20.70 1.38 -2.46
C ILE A 132 -21.07 1.49 -0.97
N LYS A 133 -21.78 2.56 -0.58
CA LYS A 133 -22.31 2.73 0.78
C LYS A 133 -23.12 1.53 1.22
N SER A 134 -24.08 1.12 0.40
CA SER A 134 -24.96 0.00 0.72
C SER A 134 -24.18 -1.28 1.01
N PHE A 135 -23.23 -1.66 0.14
CA PHE A 135 -22.41 -2.86 0.35
C PHE A 135 -21.58 -2.80 1.62
N VAL A 136 -20.90 -1.68 1.85
CA VAL A 136 -20.02 -1.52 3.02
C VAL A 136 -20.81 -1.60 4.32
N PHE A 137 -21.98 -0.96 4.41
CA PHE A 137 -22.80 -1.02 5.61
C PHE A 137 -23.39 -2.43 5.83
N GLN A 138 -23.87 -3.10 4.77
CA GLN A 138 -24.34 -4.48 4.87
C GLN A 138 -23.25 -5.45 5.36
N ILE A 139 -22.02 -5.32 4.85
CA ILE A 139 -20.90 -6.14 5.31
C ILE A 139 -20.63 -5.91 6.81
N LYS A 140 -20.67 -4.64 7.25
CA LYS A 140 -20.48 -4.29 8.66
C LYS A 140 -21.59 -4.83 9.54
N ASP A 141 -22.83 -4.80 9.08
CA ASP A 141 -23.97 -5.35 9.80
C ASP A 141 -23.81 -6.87 9.97
N CYS A 142 -23.33 -7.58 8.95
CA CYS A 142 -23.02 -9.01 9.05
C CYS A 142 -21.93 -9.32 10.09
N GLU A 143 -20.93 -8.46 10.27
CA GLU A 143 -19.88 -8.66 11.29
C GLU A 143 -20.41 -8.58 12.72
N ASN A 144 -21.45 -7.78 12.95
CA ASN A 144 -22.07 -7.60 14.25
C ASN A 144 -23.28 -8.52 14.47
N SER A 145 -23.73 -9.23 13.44
CA SER A 145 -24.89 -10.12 13.48
C SER A 145 -24.48 -11.52 13.93
N GLY A 146 -25.21 -12.06 14.90
CA GLY A 146 -25.13 -13.48 15.27
C GLY A 146 -26.09 -14.36 14.49
N GLU A 147 -26.66 -13.87 13.38
CA GLU A 147 -27.66 -14.59 12.59
C GLU A 147 -27.05 -15.74 11.77
N PHE A 148 -27.87 -16.73 11.48
CA PHE A 148 -27.45 -17.86 10.64
C PHE A 148 -26.92 -17.41 9.28
N GLY A 149 -25.70 -17.83 8.93
CA GLY A 149 -25.08 -17.57 7.63
C GLY A 149 -24.52 -16.15 7.46
N SER A 150 -24.38 -15.35 8.53
CA SER A 150 -23.80 -14.00 8.46
C SER A 150 -22.38 -14.00 7.89
N ASP A 151 -21.59 -15.01 8.19
CA ASP A 151 -20.25 -15.21 7.66
C ASP A 151 -20.25 -15.46 6.14
N VAL A 152 -21.18 -16.29 5.66
CA VAL A 152 -21.38 -16.56 4.22
C VAL A 152 -21.83 -15.30 3.51
N LEU A 153 -22.82 -14.59 4.08
CA LEU A 153 -23.36 -13.36 3.50
C LEU A 153 -22.30 -12.26 3.43
N LYS A 154 -21.49 -12.10 4.49
CA LYS A 154 -20.37 -11.17 4.51
C LYS A 154 -19.40 -11.42 3.35
N ASN A 155 -18.99 -12.67 3.14
CA ASN A 155 -18.10 -13.03 2.05
C ASN A 155 -18.75 -12.77 0.67
N ALA A 156 -20.01 -13.11 0.47
CA ALA A 156 -20.71 -12.85 -0.78
C ALA A 156 -20.83 -11.34 -1.09
N LEU A 157 -21.16 -10.52 -0.10
CA LEU A 157 -21.22 -9.06 -0.23
C LEU A 157 -19.85 -8.46 -0.55
N PHE A 158 -18.78 -8.98 0.06
CA PHE A 158 -17.42 -8.54 -0.24
C PHE A 158 -17.02 -8.84 -1.69
N LEU A 159 -17.33 -10.03 -2.19
CA LEU A 159 -17.09 -10.39 -3.59
C LEU A 159 -17.86 -9.46 -4.56
N GLN A 160 -19.13 -9.17 -4.25
CA GLN A 160 -19.92 -8.22 -5.03
C GLN A 160 -19.31 -6.81 -5.01
N LEU A 161 -18.85 -6.35 -3.85
CA LEU A 161 -18.15 -5.07 -3.70
C LEU A 161 -16.91 -5.02 -4.58
N MET A 162 -16.07 -6.07 -4.57
CA MET A 162 -14.85 -6.12 -5.38
C MET A 162 -15.16 -6.13 -6.88
N VAL A 163 -16.17 -6.84 -7.32
CA VAL A 163 -16.65 -6.80 -8.73
C VAL A 163 -17.10 -5.39 -9.11
N LEU A 164 -17.88 -4.73 -8.26
CA LEU A 164 -18.36 -3.38 -8.51
C LEU A 164 -17.20 -2.37 -8.59
N ILE A 165 -16.27 -2.42 -7.65
CA ILE A 165 -15.08 -1.54 -7.63
C ILE A 165 -14.27 -1.73 -8.91
N ASN A 166 -13.99 -2.98 -9.33
CA ASN A 166 -13.26 -3.24 -10.57
C ASN A 166 -13.98 -2.69 -11.80
N ARG A 167 -15.30 -2.87 -11.91
CA ARG A 167 -16.10 -2.32 -13.02
C ARG A 167 -16.04 -0.80 -13.06
N LEU A 168 -16.18 -0.14 -11.91
CA LEU A 168 -16.09 1.30 -11.80
C LEU A 168 -14.69 1.81 -12.15
N PHE A 169 -13.65 1.13 -11.73
CA PHE A 169 -12.27 1.52 -12.02
C PHE A 169 -11.93 1.37 -13.51
N LEU A 170 -12.41 0.29 -14.15
CA LEU A 170 -12.24 0.05 -15.60
C LEU A 170 -12.98 1.07 -16.47
N THR A 171 -14.12 1.55 -16.01
CA THR A 171 -14.94 2.53 -16.76
C THR A 171 -14.66 3.97 -16.36
N SER A 172 -13.88 4.21 -15.32
CA SER A 172 -13.54 5.56 -14.89
C SER A 172 -12.65 6.24 -15.91
N GLU A 173 -13.09 7.39 -16.41
CA GLU A 173 -12.19 8.30 -17.08
C GLU A 173 -11.17 8.79 -16.03
N LYS A 174 -9.92 8.98 -16.41
CA LYS A 174 -8.88 9.59 -15.55
C LYS A 174 -9.25 11.04 -15.31
N THR A 175 -10.25 11.26 -14.45
CA THR A 175 -10.82 12.57 -14.18
C THR A 175 -9.95 13.33 -13.20
N ASN A 176 -9.57 14.54 -13.62
CA ASN A 176 -8.94 15.61 -12.84
C ASN A 176 -7.54 15.31 -12.28
N ILE A 177 -6.57 15.50 -13.14
CA ILE A 177 -5.14 15.61 -12.81
C ILE A 177 -4.88 16.68 -11.73
N ASP A 178 -5.77 17.66 -11.57
CA ASP A 178 -5.62 18.79 -10.63
C ASP A 178 -5.57 18.40 -9.14
N ASP A 179 -6.15 17.25 -8.77
CA ASP A 179 -6.12 16.73 -7.40
C ASP A 179 -4.90 15.86 -7.11
N ILE A 180 -4.01 15.68 -8.09
CA ILE A 180 -2.77 14.92 -7.94
C ILE A 180 -1.60 15.87 -8.13
N THR A 181 -0.78 15.97 -7.11
CA THR A 181 0.46 16.74 -7.21
C THR A 181 1.66 15.80 -7.29
N CYS A 182 2.48 15.99 -8.32
CA CYS A 182 3.71 15.26 -8.53
C CYS A 182 4.73 16.17 -9.21
N ASP A 183 5.94 16.21 -8.67
CA ASP A 183 7.06 16.86 -9.38
C ASP A 183 7.58 15.88 -10.43
N LYS A 184 7.47 16.24 -11.71
CA LYS A 184 7.84 15.37 -12.85
C LYS A 184 9.27 14.84 -12.74
N ASN A 185 10.21 15.69 -12.32
CA ASN A 185 11.61 15.27 -12.17
C ASN A 185 11.74 14.19 -11.09
N ILE A 186 10.99 14.33 -9.98
CA ILE A 186 11.01 13.33 -8.91
C ILE A 186 10.27 12.05 -9.33
N GLU A 187 9.22 12.15 -10.13
CA GLU A 187 8.56 10.96 -10.70
C GLU A 187 9.51 10.15 -11.60
N GLU A 188 10.28 10.82 -12.45
CA GLU A 188 11.30 10.18 -13.28
C GLU A 188 12.42 9.56 -12.44
N VAL A 189 12.86 10.24 -11.38
CA VAL A 189 13.86 9.72 -10.44
C VAL A 189 13.31 8.47 -9.71
N LEU A 190 12.06 8.50 -9.25
CA LEU A 190 11.41 7.34 -8.59
C LEU A 190 11.32 6.15 -9.55
N LYS A 191 10.90 6.40 -10.79
CA LYS A 191 10.89 5.37 -11.83
C LYS A 191 12.28 4.78 -12.04
N TYR A 192 13.28 5.63 -12.21
CA TYR A 192 14.66 5.17 -12.40
C TYR A 192 15.18 4.33 -11.23
N ILE A 193 14.90 4.75 -9.99
CA ILE A 193 15.28 3.98 -8.80
C ILE A 193 14.62 2.59 -8.82
N ASN A 194 13.31 2.52 -9.09
CA ASN A 194 12.59 1.25 -9.11
C ASN A 194 13.07 0.32 -10.24
N ASP A 195 13.37 0.86 -11.42
CA ASP A 195 13.84 0.09 -12.58
C ASP A 195 15.30 -0.38 -12.44
N ASN A 196 16.07 0.18 -11.48
CA ASN A 196 17.49 -0.12 -11.30
C ASN A 196 17.85 -0.42 -9.83
N ILE A 197 16.91 -1.00 -9.08
CA ILE A 197 17.05 -1.18 -7.62
C ILE A 197 18.24 -2.06 -7.22
N ASP A 198 18.66 -2.95 -8.09
CA ASP A 198 19.81 -3.85 -7.97
C ASP A 198 21.16 -3.18 -8.23
N LYS A 199 21.16 -1.96 -8.81
CA LYS A 199 22.37 -1.25 -9.24
C LYS A 199 22.88 -0.25 -8.21
N ASP A 200 24.03 0.38 -8.52
CA ASP A 200 24.50 1.53 -7.75
C ASP A 200 23.56 2.73 -7.94
N LEU A 201 22.91 3.12 -6.86
CA LEU A 201 21.98 4.25 -6.77
C LEU A 201 22.49 5.31 -5.80
N SER A 202 23.77 5.70 -5.97
CA SER A 202 24.32 6.82 -5.18
C SER A 202 23.60 8.13 -5.54
N ILE A 203 23.49 9.04 -4.57
CA ILE A 203 22.86 10.36 -4.80
C ILE A 203 23.59 11.11 -5.92
N ASP A 204 24.90 10.91 -6.00
CA ASP A 204 25.75 11.52 -7.03
C ASP A 204 25.41 11.02 -8.42
N SER A 205 25.30 9.71 -8.58
CA SER A 205 24.95 9.10 -9.87
C SER A 205 23.55 9.52 -10.34
N ILE A 206 22.57 9.54 -9.42
CA ILE A 206 21.20 9.97 -9.74
C ILE A 206 21.17 11.45 -10.11
N ALA A 207 21.79 12.33 -9.32
CA ALA A 207 21.82 13.77 -9.59
C ALA A 207 22.47 14.09 -10.94
N SER A 208 23.59 13.42 -11.25
CA SER A 208 24.29 13.56 -12.56
C SER A 208 23.42 13.08 -13.73
N LYS A 209 22.74 11.93 -13.57
CA LYS A 209 21.88 11.37 -14.63
C LYS A 209 20.72 12.28 -14.99
N PHE A 210 20.12 12.95 -14.01
CA PHE A 210 18.97 13.84 -14.24
C PHE A 210 19.35 15.32 -14.37
N PHE A 211 20.65 15.64 -14.42
CA PHE A 211 21.16 17.00 -14.56
C PHE A 211 20.63 17.99 -13.52
N ILE A 212 20.44 17.51 -12.28
CA ILE A 212 19.94 18.30 -11.15
C ILE A 212 20.97 18.33 -10.03
N SER A 213 20.96 19.41 -9.22
CA SER A 213 21.84 19.48 -8.07
C SER A 213 21.43 18.48 -6.97
N LYS A 214 22.41 17.91 -6.26
CA LYS A 214 22.14 17.02 -5.10
C LYS A 214 21.21 17.64 -4.09
N TYR A 215 21.42 18.93 -3.79
CA TYR A 215 20.61 19.65 -2.82
C TYR A 215 19.14 19.74 -3.26
N TYR A 216 18.89 20.09 -4.54
CA TYR A 216 17.55 20.12 -5.11
C TYR A 216 16.92 18.73 -5.05
N LEU A 217 17.63 17.71 -5.52
CA LEU A 217 17.17 16.33 -5.54
C LEU A 217 16.78 15.86 -4.11
N MET A 218 17.67 16.00 -3.14
CA MET A 218 17.41 15.55 -1.76
C MET A 218 16.21 16.26 -1.13
N ARG A 219 16.14 17.60 -1.30
CA ARG A 219 15.04 18.41 -0.75
C ARG A 219 13.69 18.07 -1.37
N LYS A 220 13.64 18.03 -2.69
CA LYS A 220 12.40 17.74 -3.44
C LYS A 220 11.94 16.31 -3.23
N PHE A 221 12.86 15.35 -3.31
CA PHE A 221 12.56 13.94 -3.06
C PHE A 221 11.96 13.75 -1.66
N LYS A 222 12.59 14.34 -0.62
CA LYS A 222 12.07 14.25 0.74
C LYS A 222 10.72 14.95 0.91
N ALA A 223 10.51 16.10 0.27
CA ALA A 223 9.23 16.80 0.32
C ALA A 223 8.10 15.98 -0.31
N GLN A 224 8.39 15.26 -1.39
CA GLN A 224 7.39 14.51 -2.15
C GLN A 224 7.17 13.08 -1.62
N THR A 225 8.25 12.40 -1.19
CA THR A 225 8.17 11.01 -0.71
C THR A 225 8.20 10.91 0.82
N GLY A 226 8.53 12.01 1.52
CA GLY A 226 8.73 12.09 2.96
C GLY A 226 9.93 11.30 3.50
N SER A 227 10.65 10.62 2.64
CA SER A 227 11.84 9.84 2.96
C SER A 227 13.10 10.42 2.32
N SER A 228 14.28 10.19 2.91
CA SER A 228 15.51 10.39 2.17
C SER A 228 15.62 9.35 1.03
N ILE A 229 16.32 9.71 -0.05
CA ILE A 229 16.57 8.80 -1.20
C ILE A 229 17.17 7.49 -0.71
N HIS A 230 18.20 7.56 0.16
CA HIS A 230 18.83 6.37 0.71
C HIS A 230 17.83 5.48 1.49
N SER A 231 16.99 6.08 2.34
CA SER A 231 15.98 5.33 3.11
C SER A 231 14.95 4.68 2.19
N TYR A 232 14.53 5.37 1.13
CA TYR A 232 13.60 4.86 0.14
C TYR A 232 14.21 3.65 -0.62
N ILE A 233 15.45 3.78 -1.12
CA ILE A 233 16.15 2.71 -1.81
C ILE A 233 16.28 1.48 -0.92
N ILE A 234 16.72 1.65 0.35
CA ILE A 234 16.84 0.54 1.29
C ILE A 234 15.49 -0.15 1.51
N LYS A 235 14.40 0.59 1.70
CA LYS A 235 13.06 0.01 1.84
C LYS A 235 12.67 -0.82 0.61
N LYS A 236 12.85 -0.28 -0.61
CA LYS A 236 12.54 -1.00 -1.86
C LYS A 236 13.39 -2.26 -2.04
N ARG A 237 14.68 -2.21 -1.72
CA ARG A 237 15.58 -3.37 -1.72
C ARG A 237 15.11 -4.45 -0.75
N LEU A 238 14.68 -4.05 0.44
CA LEU A 238 14.17 -4.98 1.44
C LEU A 238 12.83 -5.60 1.03
N ILE A 239 11.94 -4.85 0.37
CA ILE A 239 10.72 -5.38 -0.22
C ILE A 239 11.05 -6.46 -1.27
N LEU A 240 11.96 -6.16 -2.21
CA LEU A 240 12.42 -7.13 -3.20
C LEU A 240 13.02 -8.38 -2.54
N SER A 241 13.80 -8.19 -1.48
CA SER A 241 14.44 -9.32 -0.79
C SER A 241 13.44 -10.30 -0.20
N LYS A 242 12.27 -9.86 0.27
CA LYS A 242 11.22 -10.76 0.75
C LYS A 242 10.71 -11.69 -0.33
N ASN A 243 10.46 -11.17 -1.52
CA ASN A 243 10.01 -11.98 -2.66
C ASN A 243 11.06 -13.04 -3.02
N LEU A 244 12.33 -12.65 -3.15
CA LEU A 244 13.42 -13.57 -3.46
C LEU A 244 13.64 -14.63 -2.35
N ILE A 245 13.43 -14.26 -1.09
CA ILE A 245 13.48 -15.20 0.04
C ILE A 245 12.34 -16.23 -0.07
N HIS A 246 11.13 -15.81 -0.40
CA HIS A 246 9.97 -16.70 -0.61
C HIS A 246 10.15 -17.59 -1.85
N GLU A 247 10.82 -17.13 -2.88
CA GLU A 247 11.20 -17.91 -4.06
C GLU A 247 12.31 -18.93 -3.78
N GLY A 248 12.88 -18.92 -2.56
CA GLY A 248 13.86 -19.90 -2.11
C GLY A 248 15.31 -19.59 -2.50
N TYR A 249 15.63 -18.35 -2.92
CA TYR A 249 17.02 -18.00 -3.23
C TYR A 249 17.92 -18.05 -1.98
N PRO A 250 19.19 -18.49 -2.12
CA PRO A 250 20.18 -18.42 -1.04
C PRO A 250 20.35 -16.98 -0.54
N MET A 251 20.47 -16.79 0.77
CA MET A 251 20.54 -15.45 1.39
C MET A 251 21.69 -14.58 0.86
N SER A 252 22.80 -15.19 0.46
CA SER A 252 23.94 -14.50 -0.18
C SER A 252 23.56 -13.94 -1.55
N GLU A 253 22.81 -14.71 -2.35
CA GLU A 253 22.31 -14.26 -3.66
C GLU A 253 21.24 -13.18 -3.49
N VAL A 254 20.33 -13.33 -2.53
CA VAL A 254 19.31 -12.32 -2.22
C VAL A 254 19.96 -10.96 -1.97
N SER A 255 21.02 -10.89 -1.16
CA SER A 255 21.68 -9.63 -0.85
C SER A 255 22.24 -8.95 -2.11
N ILE A 256 22.86 -9.72 -3.02
CA ILE A 256 23.41 -9.20 -4.27
C ILE A 256 22.32 -8.76 -5.24
N LYS A 257 21.32 -9.63 -5.47
CA LYS A 257 20.17 -9.35 -6.36
C LYS A 257 19.36 -8.13 -5.93
N CYS A 258 19.36 -7.84 -4.62
CA CYS A 258 18.74 -6.64 -4.07
C CYS A 258 19.64 -5.40 -4.09
N GLY A 259 20.87 -5.50 -4.59
CA GLY A 259 21.79 -4.37 -4.74
C GLY A 259 22.50 -3.95 -3.44
N PHE A 260 22.59 -4.81 -2.43
CA PHE A 260 23.42 -4.53 -1.25
C PHE A 260 24.88 -4.81 -1.56
N ASN A 261 25.76 -3.91 -1.12
CA ASN A 261 27.20 -4.03 -1.34
C ASN A 261 27.83 -5.21 -0.58
N ASP A 262 27.25 -5.56 0.57
CA ASP A 262 27.69 -6.67 1.39
C ASP A 262 26.52 -7.31 2.17
N TYR A 263 26.68 -8.57 2.51
CA TYR A 263 25.69 -9.37 3.23
C TYR A 263 25.39 -8.83 4.64
N SER A 264 26.39 -8.30 5.32
CA SER A 264 26.20 -7.78 6.68
C SER A 264 25.33 -6.52 6.70
N SER A 265 25.50 -5.66 5.72
CA SER A 265 24.64 -4.47 5.54
C SER A 265 23.18 -4.86 5.23
N PHE A 266 22.98 -5.87 4.39
CA PHE A 266 21.66 -6.45 4.13
C PHE A 266 21.00 -6.96 5.42
N VAL A 267 21.68 -7.82 6.16
CA VAL A 267 21.15 -8.43 7.41
C VAL A 267 20.80 -7.36 8.44
N ARG A 268 21.67 -6.35 8.61
CA ARG A 268 21.40 -5.23 9.54
C ARG A 268 20.18 -4.43 9.13
N ALA A 269 20.08 -4.07 7.85
CA ALA A 269 18.93 -3.32 7.31
C ALA A 269 17.64 -4.13 7.45
N PHE A 270 17.66 -5.41 7.10
CA PHE A 270 16.52 -6.31 7.20
C PHE A 270 16.03 -6.46 8.65
N LYS A 271 16.95 -6.74 9.59
CA LYS A 271 16.61 -6.85 11.01
C LYS A 271 16.08 -5.54 11.59
N LYS A 272 16.60 -4.39 11.15
CA LYS A 272 16.13 -3.08 11.59
C LYS A 272 14.67 -2.82 11.17
N VAL A 273 14.28 -3.25 9.97
CA VAL A 273 12.93 -3.00 9.41
C VAL A 273 11.93 -4.07 9.86
N TYR A 274 12.30 -5.35 9.79
CA TYR A 274 11.38 -6.46 10.04
C TYR A 274 11.53 -7.09 11.44
N GLY A 275 12.46 -6.62 12.27
CA GLY A 275 12.65 -7.11 13.64
C GLY A 275 13.39 -8.45 13.74
N VAL A 276 13.42 -9.23 12.68
CA VAL A 276 14.03 -10.58 12.60
C VAL A 276 15.12 -10.64 11.53
N SER A 277 16.03 -11.63 11.62
CA SER A 277 17.01 -11.84 10.56
C SER A 277 16.37 -12.41 9.30
N PRO A 278 16.95 -12.21 8.10
CA PRO A 278 16.43 -12.80 6.86
C PRO A 278 16.26 -14.33 6.94
N LYS A 279 17.21 -15.02 7.60
CA LYS A 279 17.17 -16.48 7.80
C LYS A 279 15.98 -16.92 8.66
N ASN A 280 15.65 -16.14 9.69
CA ASN A 280 14.54 -16.46 10.59
C ASN A 280 13.18 -16.01 10.01
N TYR A 281 13.20 -15.14 9.03
CA TYR A 281 11.98 -14.61 8.41
C TYR A 281 11.14 -15.73 7.76
N LEU A 282 11.76 -16.68 7.06
CA LEU A 282 11.07 -17.86 6.51
C LEU A 282 10.40 -18.74 7.56
N ASN A 283 11.01 -18.80 8.74
CA ASN A 283 10.50 -19.62 9.84
C ASN A 283 9.42 -18.91 10.66
N SER A 284 9.28 -17.59 10.49
CA SER A 284 8.34 -16.76 11.24
C SER A 284 7.01 -16.49 10.52
N THR A 285 6.76 -17.12 9.38
CA THR A 285 5.46 -17.07 8.67
C THR A 285 4.28 -17.61 9.51
N THR A 286 4.53 -17.96 10.77
CA THR A 286 3.55 -18.51 11.72
C THR A 286 3.34 -17.62 12.96
N ILE A 287 3.88 -16.40 13.02
CA ILE A 287 3.69 -15.56 14.20
C ILE A 287 2.72 -14.41 13.86
N ASP A 288 1.49 -14.61 14.32
CA ASP A 288 0.49 -13.57 14.48
C ASP A 288 1.05 -12.40 15.31
N THR A 289 1.42 -11.32 14.64
CA THR A 289 1.63 -10.05 15.32
C THR A 289 0.74 -9.02 14.66
N ILE A 290 -0.50 -9.03 15.09
CA ILE A 290 -1.47 -7.98 14.79
C ILE A 290 -1.08 -6.79 15.66
N PHE A 291 -0.54 -5.76 15.06
CA PHE A 291 -0.52 -4.44 15.68
C PHE A 291 -1.65 -3.62 15.08
N LEU A 292 -2.76 -3.61 15.80
CA LEU A 292 -3.87 -2.69 15.63
C LEU A 292 -3.45 -1.33 16.18
N GLU A 293 -2.76 -0.52 15.42
CA GLU A 293 -2.62 0.92 15.66
C GLU A 293 -2.46 1.65 14.31
N GLU A 294 -3.58 1.89 13.65
CA GLU A 294 -3.78 3.00 12.71
C GLU A 294 -4.94 3.88 13.18
#